data_da44e60752a306198b9494fa02181824
#
_entry.id   da44e60752a306198b9494fa02181824
#
_cell.length_a   1.000
_cell.length_b   1.000
_cell.length_c   1.000
_cell.angle_alpha   90.00
_cell.angle_beta   90.00
_cell.angle_gamma   90.00
#
_symmetry.space_group_name_H-M   'P 1'
#
loop_
_entity.id
_entity.type
_entity.pdbx_description
1 polymer ?
#
loop_
_entity_poly.entity_id
_entity_poly.type
_entity_poly.pdbx_seq_one_letter_code
_entity_poly.pdbx_strand_id
1 'polypeptide(L)'
;MTDNAEIDRQIGREYEAGFVTDVESETLAPGLNEDTVRFISKKKGEPEWLLEWRLKAFAAWKEMTPPNWAQVKHLEIDFQEVSYYSEPKSMEDRPQSLDEVDPELLATYEKLGIPVHEQAALAGVAVDIVFDSVSLGTTFRKKLGEAGVIFMPISEAVHEHPELVKKYMGTVVPQKDNYYAALNSAVFSDGSFVYIPKGVRCPMELSTYFRINEEKTGQFERTLIIADEGSHVSYLEGCTAPMRDENQLHAAVVELIAHDDSEIKYSTVQNWYPGDSEGKGGIYNFVTKRAIAHTNAKVSWTQVETGSAITWKYPSCILKGDNSVGEFYSVALTNNYQEADTGTKMIHLGKNTKSTIITKGISAGKSQNSYRGLVKMGPGAKGARNYTQCDSLLIGDKCGCYLYTSDAADKKGWRGIEVTDKKKIQK
;
A
#
# COMPACT_ATOMS: atom_id res chain seq x y z
N MET A 1 -33.25 19.30 7.73
CA MET A 1 -32.02 20.13 7.81
C MET A 1 -31.03 19.24 8.59
N THR A 2 -30.31 18.40 7.91
CA THR A 2 -29.23 17.60 8.50
C THR A 2 -28.11 18.55 8.92
N ASP A 3 -27.76 18.46 10.15
CA ASP A 3 -26.95 19.38 10.90
C ASP A 3 -25.57 19.58 10.24
N ASN A 4 -25.36 20.73 9.58
CA ASN A 4 -24.04 21.12 9.05
C ASN A 4 -22.97 21.10 10.14
N ALA A 5 -23.35 21.24 11.42
CA ALA A 5 -22.46 21.19 12.57
C ALA A 5 -21.78 19.81 12.76
N GLU A 6 -22.43 18.69 12.39
CA GLU A 6 -21.79 17.37 12.46
C GLU A 6 -20.74 17.19 11.36
N ILE A 7 -21.04 17.68 10.17
CA ILE A 7 -20.08 17.65 9.05
C ILE A 7 -18.88 18.56 9.37
N ASP A 8 -19.13 19.77 9.88
CA ASP A 8 -18.08 20.72 10.26
C ASP A 8 -17.22 20.16 11.41
N ARG A 9 -17.83 19.43 12.37
CA ARG A 9 -17.11 18.74 13.44
C ARG A 9 -16.23 17.61 12.91
N GLN A 10 -16.71 16.81 11.95
CA GLN A 10 -15.93 15.73 11.34
C GLN A 10 -14.78 16.26 10.46
N ILE A 11 -14.98 17.38 9.78
CA ILE A 11 -13.93 18.04 8.98
C ILE A 11 -12.87 18.69 9.86
N GLY A 12 -13.27 19.25 11.02
CA GLY A 12 -12.36 19.88 11.99
C GLY A 12 -11.80 18.96 13.05
N ARG A 13 -12.01 17.64 12.96
CA ARG A 13 -11.51 16.67 13.93
C ARG A 13 -9.98 16.63 13.93
N GLU A 14 -9.39 16.68 15.12
CA GLU A 14 -7.95 16.51 15.27
C GLU A 14 -7.52 15.12 14.85
N TYR A 15 -6.29 15.02 14.33
CA TYR A 15 -5.69 13.76 13.92
C TYR A 15 -5.31 12.92 15.15
N GLU A 16 -6.19 12.02 15.58
CA GLU A 16 -6.06 11.25 16.83
C GLU A 16 -4.82 10.32 16.87
N ALA A 17 -4.35 9.85 15.72
CA ALA A 17 -3.15 9.02 15.61
C ALA A 17 -1.83 9.82 15.70
N GLY A 18 -1.89 11.14 15.90
CA GLY A 18 -0.75 12.06 15.83
C GLY A 18 0.21 12.04 17.00
N PHE A 19 0.00 11.21 18.03
CA PHE A 19 0.93 11.07 19.15
C PHE A 19 2.22 10.36 18.75
N VAL A 20 3.31 10.67 19.45
CA VAL A 20 4.61 9.97 19.36
C VAL A 20 4.66 8.88 20.41
N THR A 21 5.20 7.70 20.08
CA THR A 21 5.53 6.66 21.04
C THR A 21 6.93 6.92 21.58
N ASP A 22 7.07 7.02 22.90
CA ASP A 22 8.34 7.32 23.58
C ASP A 22 9.14 6.03 23.81
N VAL A 23 9.79 5.56 22.73
CA VAL A 23 10.69 4.40 22.78
C VAL A 23 12.06 4.78 22.24
N GLU A 24 13.11 4.27 22.88
CA GLU A 24 14.47 4.49 22.43
C GLU A 24 14.74 3.66 21.17
N SER A 25 15.13 4.32 20.07
CA SER A 25 15.38 3.69 18.77
C SER A 25 16.85 3.76 18.36
N GLU A 26 17.29 2.76 17.61
CA GLU A 26 18.54 2.81 16.83
C GLU A 26 18.20 3.22 15.40
N THR A 27 18.60 4.43 15.03
CA THR A 27 18.30 5.00 13.71
C THR A 27 19.59 5.18 12.90
N LEU A 28 19.59 4.69 11.66
CA LEU A 28 20.70 4.89 10.73
C LEU A 28 20.84 6.39 10.40
N ALA A 29 22.06 6.88 10.34
CA ALA A 29 22.32 8.24 9.89
C ALA A 29 21.71 8.47 8.48
N PRO A 30 21.13 9.66 8.22
CA PRO A 30 20.57 9.99 6.91
C PRO A 30 21.56 9.80 5.77
N GLY A 31 21.04 9.43 4.61
CA GLY A 31 21.81 9.31 3.38
C GLY A 31 21.60 8.01 2.63
N LEU A 32 21.42 8.13 1.32
CA LEU A 32 21.21 7.00 0.42
C LEU A 32 22.44 6.75 -0.42
N ASN A 33 23.15 5.69 -0.10
CA ASN A 33 24.32 5.22 -0.82
C ASN A 33 24.40 3.69 -0.77
N GLU A 34 25.45 3.11 -1.33
CA GLU A 34 25.63 1.65 -1.35
C GLU A 34 25.87 1.08 0.07
N ASP A 35 26.53 1.83 0.95
CA ASP A 35 26.76 1.41 2.33
C ASP A 35 25.45 1.34 3.12
N THR A 36 24.51 2.26 2.87
CA THR A 36 23.14 2.23 3.40
C THR A 36 22.43 0.93 3.02
N VAL A 37 22.50 0.53 1.75
CA VAL A 37 21.90 -0.70 1.23
C VAL A 37 22.54 -1.94 1.89
N ARG A 38 23.86 -1.98 2.00
CA ARG A 38 24.61 -3.05 2.65
C ARG A 38 24.34 -3.13 4.15
N PHE A 39 24.19 -1.98 4.80
CA PHE A 39 23.83 -1.91 6.23
C PHE A 39 22.46 -2.57 6.48
N ILE A 40 21.42 -2.20 5.72
CA ILE A 40 20.07 -2.78 5.85
C ILE A 40 20.14 -4.30 5.67
N SER A 41 20.79 -4.77 4.62
CA SER A 41 20.93 -6.20 4.34
C SER A 41 21.67 -6.95 5.44
N LYS A 42 22.74 -6.37 5.98
CA LYS A 42 23.50 -6.95 7.10
C LYS A 42 22.66 -6.99 8.39
N LYS A 43 21.94 -5.88 8.69
CA LYS A 43 21.10 -5.76 9.90
C LYS A 43 19.96 -6.80 9.90
N LYS A 44 19.39 -7.09 8.72
CA LYS A 44 18.37 -8.12 8.51
C LYS A 44 18.95 -9.54 8.35
N GLY A 45 20.27 -9.69 8.35
CA GLY A 45 20.94 -10.99 8.16
C GLY A 45 20.66 -11.63 6.81
N GLU A 46 20.40 -10.83 5.77
CA GLU A 46 19.92 -11.32 4.48
C GLU A 46 20.94 -12.20 3.74
N PRO A 47 20.47 -13.20 2.97
CA PRO A 47 21.34 -13.99 2.12
C PRO A 47 21.89 -13.16 0.95
N GLU A 48 23.08 -13.53 0.44
CA GLU A 48 23.82 -12.82 -0.62
C GLU A 48 22.97 -12.50 -1.86
N TRP A 49 22.09 -13.44 -2.29
CA TRP A 49 21.22 -13.22 -3.46
C TRP A 49 20.29 -12.01 -3.29
N LEU A 50 19.84 -11.71 -2.05
CA LEU A 50 18.96 -10.57 -1.79
C LEU A 50 19.77 -9.28 -1.74
N LEU A 51 20.98 -9.30 -1.18
CA LEU A 51 21.89 -8.16 -1.25
C LEU A 51 22.21 -7.79 -2.71
N GLU A 52 22.57 -8.78 -3.54
CA GLU A 52 22.78 -8.54 -4.97
C GLU A 52 21.54 -7.95 -5.66
N TRP A 53 20.35 -8.44 -5.30
CA TRP A 53 19.09 -7.95 -5.82
C TRP A 53 18.86 -6.49 -5.46
N ARG A 54 19.15 -6.08 -4.21
CA ARG A 54 19.08 -4.71 -3.73
C ARG A 54 20.07 -3.79 -4.43
N LEU A 55 21.31 -4.21 -4.57
CA LEU A 55 22.36 -3.43 -5.23
C LEU A 55 22.06 -3.20 -6.71
N LYS A 56 21.47 -4.19 -7.40
CA LYS A 56 20.98 -4.01 -8.79
C LYS A 56 19.84 -2.98 -8.86
N ALA A 57 18.92 -2.99 -7.88
CA ALA A 57 17.86 -2.01 -7.79
C ALA A 57 18.40 -0.60 -7.53
N PHE A 58 19.34 -0.46 -6.61
CA PHE A 58 19.98 0.82 -6.30
C PHE A 58 20.74 1.38 -7.50
N ALA A 59 21.52 0.55 -8.20
CA ALA A 59 22.20 0.96 -9.42
C ALA A 59 21.22 1.47 -10.48
N ALA A 60 20.08 0.76 -10.66
CA ALA A 60 19.05 1.18 -11.59
C ALA A 60 18.38 2.49 -11.16
N TRP A 61 18.10 2.65 -9.87
CA TRP A 61 17.50 3.87 -9.33
C TRP A 61 18.36 5.12 -9.59
N LYS A 62 19.68 5.02 -9.46
CA LYS A 62 20.60 6.13 -9.75
C LYS A 62 20.54 6.64 -11.19
N GLU A 63 20.15 5.78 -12.12
CA GLU A 63 20.00 6.14 -13.55
C GLU A 63 18.61 6.69 -13.88
N MET A 64 17.65 6.63 -12.94
CA MET A 64 16.29 7.11 -13.11
C MET A 64 16.16 8.56 -12.66
N THR A 65 15.15 9.23 -13.21
CA THR A 65 14.71 10.55 -12.74
C THR A 65 13.33 10.42 -12.09
N PRO A 66 13.04 11.22 -11.04
CA PRO A 66 11.71 11.28 -10.47
C PRO A 66 10.67 11.60 -11.54
N PRO A 67 9.54 10.90 -11.58
CA PRO A 67 8.49 11.17 -12.54
C PRO A 67 7.84 12.55 -12.27
N ASN A 68 7.51 13.28 -13.32
CA ASN A 68 6.97 14.65 -13.27
C ASN A 68 5.55 14.78 -13.84
N TRP A 69 4.89 13.67 -14.12
CA TRP A 69 3.58 13.66 -14.79
C TRP A 69 2.38 13.69 -13.82
N ALA A 70 2.60 13.44 -12.53
CA ALA A 70 1.52 13.48 -11.53
C ALA A 70 1.03 14.91 -11.29
N GLN A 71 -0.25 15.02 -10.93
CA GLN A 71 -0.89 16.29 -10.60
C GLN A 71 -0.79 16.57 -9.09
N VAL A 72 0.40 16.37 -8.53
CA VAL A 72 0.73 16.70 -7.15
C VAL A 72 1.94 17.62 -7.12
N LYS A 73 1.92 18.59 -6.22
CA LYS A 73 3.01 19.54 -6.02
C LYS A 73 3.62 19.27 -4.65
N HIS A 74 4.80 18.75 -4.63
CA HIS A 74 5.56 18.54 -3.40
C HIS A 74 6.91 19.26 -3.47
N LEU A 75 7.50 19.51 -2.31
CA LEU A 75 8.87 19.95 -2.24
C LEU A 75 9.79 18.87 -2.82
N GLU A 76 10.90 19.28 -3.36
CA GLU A 76 11.94 18.35 -3.81
C GLU A 76 12.39 17.52 -2.61
N ILE A 77 12.44 16.20 -2.78
CA ILE A 77 12.86 15.28 -1.73
C ILE A 77 14.39 15.18 -1.80
N ASP A 78 15.06 15.61 -0.75
CA ASP A 78 16.48 15.32 -0.58
C ASP A 78 16.65 13.93 0.03
N PHE A 79 16.98 12.96 -0.82
CA PHE A 79 17.21 11.57 -0.41
C PHE A 79 18.45 11.39 0.47
N GLN A 80 19.28 12.44 0.64
CA GLN A 80 20.41 12.41 1.54
C GLN A 80 20.05 12.90 2.95
N GLU A 81 18.89 13.51 3.14
CA GLU A 81 18.37 13.92 4.45
C GLU A 81 17.40 12.89 5.07
N VAL A 82 17.09 11.81 4.36
CA VAL A 82 16.20 10.72 4.84
C VAL A 82 17.03 9.61 5.47
N SER A 83 16.61 9.13 6.65
CA SER A 83 17.07 7.86 7.21
C SER A 83 16.26 6.70 6.61
N TYR A 84 16.96 5.60 6.28
CA TYR A 84 16.38 4.43 5.61
C TYR A 84 16.18 3.23 6.52
N TYR A 85 16.51 3.36 7.79
CA TYR A 85 16.31 2.31 8.78
C TYR A 85 16.21 2.87 10.19
N SER A 86 15.22 2.42 10.93
CA SER A 86 15.06 2.65 12.37
C SER A 86 14.40 1.46 13.02
N GLU A 87 14.86 1.06 14.19
CA GLU A 87 14.24 0.02 15.01
C GLU A 87 14.29 0.38 16.49
N PRO A 88 13.27 0.01 17.30
CA PRO A 88 13.34 0.12 18.76
C PRO A 88 14.51 -0.70 19.31
N LYS A 89 15.26 -0.16 20.27
CA LYS A 89 16.38 -0.87 20.94
C LYS A 89 15.93 -2.13 21.67
N SER A 90 14.68 -2.14 22.18
CA SER A 90 14.08 -3.32 22.80
C SER A 90 13.90 -4.53 21.87
N MET A 91 14.17 -4.35 20.55
CA MET A 91 14.10 -5.41 19.55
C MET A 91 15.44 -6.11 19.25
N GLU A 92 16.50 -5.79 20.02
CA GLU A 92 17.81 -6.48 19.88
C GLU A 92 17.67 -8.00 20.05
N ASP A 93 16.80 -8.44 20.98
CA ASP A 93 16.36 -9.82 21.12
C ASP A 93 14.96 -9.94 20.50
N ARG A 94 14.91 -10.36 19.22
CA ARG A 94 13.64 -10.42 18.46
C ARG A 94 12.59 -11.24 19.20
N PRO A 95 11.43 -10.66 19.55
CA PRO A 95 10.39 -11.39 20.28
C PRO A 95 9.82 -12.52 19.41
N GLN A 96 9.59 -13.67 20.04
CA GLN A 96 8.98 -14.85 19.41
C GLN A 96 7.45 -14.75 19.38
N SER A 97 6.89 -13.88 20.21
CA SER A 97 5.45 -13.63 20.33
C SER A 97 5.17 -12.19 20.76
N LEU A 98 3.94 -11.71 20.54
CA LEU A 98 3.53 -10.38 21.00
C LEU A 98 3.62 -10.22 22.53
N ASP A 99 3.56 -11.31 23.30
CA ASP A 99 3.67 -11.28 24.77
C ASP A 99 5.09 -10.89 25.25
N GLU A 100 6.08 -10.99 24.37
CA GLU A 100 7.49 -10.63 24.64
C GLU A 100 7.83 -9.22 24.15
N VAL A 101 6.90 -8.56 23.45
CA VAL A 101 7.06 -7.18 22.95
C VAL A 101 6.96 -6.19 24.09
N ASP A 102 7.74 -5.11 24.02
CA ASP A 102 7.72 -4.00 24.96
C ASP A 102 6.27 -3.51 25.20
N PRO A 103 5.80 -3.48 26.45
CA PRO A 103 4.42 -3.06 26.76
C PRO A 103 4.06 -1.66 26.25
N GLU A 104 5.03 -0.75 26.16
CA GLU A 104 4.81 0.62 25.64
C GLU A 104 4.52 0.63 24.14
N LEU A 105 5.21 -0.25 23.39
CA LEU A 105 4.91 -0.49 21.97
C LEU A 105 3.51 -1.08 21.80
N LEU A 106 3.14 -2.08 22.61
CA LEU A 106 1.79 -2.67 22.56
C LEU A 106 0.70 -1.66 22.92
N ALA A 107 0.91 -0.85 23.96
CA ALA A 107 -0.02 0.21 24.35
C ALA A 107 -0.25 1.25 23.24
N THR A 108 0.75 1.49 22.39
CA THR A 108 0.60 2.33 21.19
C THR A 108 -0.48 1.79 20.27
N TYR A 109 -0.46 0.50 19.99
CA TYR A 109 -1.44 -0.12 19.07
C TYR A 109 -2.82 -0.24 19.69
N GLU A 110 -2.92 -0.50 21.00
CA GLU A 110 -4.20 -0.46 21.72
C GLU A 110 -4.83 0.94 21.66
N LYS A 111 -4.03 1.99 21.85
CA LYS A 111 -4.47 3.39 21.72
C LYS A 111 -4.94 3.72 20.30
N LEU A 112 -4.38 3.08 19.28
CA LEU A 112 -4.81 3.18 17.88
C LEU A 112 -6.04 2.32 17.57
N GLY A 113 -6.55 1.56 18.53
CA GLY A 113 -7.68 0.65 18.35
C GLY A 113 -7.34 -0.63 17.58
N ILE A 114 -6.06 -0.99 17.51
CA ILE A 114 -5.61 -2.21 16.84
C ILE A 114 -5.68 -3.38 17.82
N PRO A 115 -6.40 -4.47 17.48
CA PRO A 115 -6.56 -5.59 18.39
C PRO A 115 -5.30 -6.47 18.43
N VAL A 116 -4.48 -6.32 19.47
CA VAL A 116 -3.18 -7.02 19.61
C VAL A 116 -3.23 -8.30 20.42
N HIS A 117 -4.24 -8.51 21.28
CA HIS A 117 -4.35 -9.68 22.16
C HIS A 117 -5.68 -10.43 21.98
N GLU A 118 -6.39 -10.69 23.08
CA GLU A 118 -7.67 -11.42 23.07
C GLU A 118 -8.73 -10.81 22.16
N GLN A 119 -8.68 -9.50 21.92
CA GLN A 119 -9.59 -8.80 21.00
C GLN A 119 -9.40 -9.26 19.55
N ALA A 120 -8.18 -9.59 19.15
CA ALA A 120 -7.89 -10.16 17.82
C ALA A 120 -8.51 -11.57 17.68
N ALA A 121 -8.48 -12.36 18.75
CA ALA A 121 -9.09 -13.68 18.79
C ALA A 121 -10.60 -13.62 18.62
N LEU A 122 -11.26 -12.66 19.26
CA LEU A 122 -12.70 -12.43 19.17
C LEU A 122 -13.12 -11.88 17.79
N ALA A 123 -12.26 -11.06 17.18
CA ALA A 123 -12.50 -10.50 15.83
C ALA A 123 -12.26 -11.51 14.70
N GLY A 124 -11.57 -12.64 14.96
CA GLY A 124 -11.23 -13.63 13.93
C GLY A 124 -10.23 -13.10 12.89
N VAL A 125 -9.35 -12.17 13.30
CA VAL A 125 -8.34 -11.52 12.44
C VAL A 125 -6.94 -11.89 12.94
N ALA A 126 -6.05 -12.31 12.03
CA ALA A 126 -4.63 -12.41 12.30
C ALA A 126 -3.95 -11.07 11.97
N VAL A 127 -3.17 -10.56 12.90
CA VAL A 127 -2.54 -9.23 12.79
C VAL A 127 -1.02 -9.36 12.82
N ASP A 128 -0.36 -8.68 11.90
CA ASP A 128 1.07 -8.36 11.94
C ASP A 128 1.25 -6.87 12.22
N ILE A 129 2.25 -6.50 12.98
CA ILE A 129 2.47 -5.12 13.42
C ILE A 129 3.87 -4.69 13.01
N VAL A 130 3.95 -3.65 12.19
CA VAL A 130 5.23 -3.08 11.72
C VAL A 130 5.41 -1.68 12.32
N PHE A 131 6.49 -1.50 13.06
CA PHE A 131 6.88 -0.24 13.66
C PHE A 131 8.21 0.22 13.05
N ASP A 132 8.21 1.38 12.40
CA ASP A 132 9.31 1.88 11.58
C ASP A 132 9.82 0.83 10.58
N SER A 133 10.98 0.23 10.81
CA SER A 133 11.62 -0.71 9.88
C SER A 133 11.51 -2.19 10.29
N VAL A 134 10.77 -2.52 11.35
CA VAL A 134 10.70 -3.88 11.88
C VAL A 134 9.29 -4.35 12.19
N SER A 135 9.01 -5.64 11.94
CA SER A 135 7.82 -6.29 12.48
C SER A 135 8.04 -6.62 13.95
N LEU A 136 7.05 -6.29 14.78
CA LEU A 136 7.04 -6.62 16.21
C LEU A 136 6.53 -8.04 16.47
N GLY A 137 5.77 -8.61 15.52
CA GLY A 137 5.27 -9.97 15.61
C GLY A 137 3.93 -10.18 14.91
N THR A 138 3.65 -11.43 14.61
CA THR A 138 2.45 -11.88 13.91
C THR A 138 1.60 -12.79 14.80
N THR A 139 0.31 -12.48 14.94
CA THR A 139 -0.63 -13.30 15.73
C THR A 139 -1.07 -14.54 14.97
N PHE A 140 -1.53 -15.59 15.67
CA PHE A 140 -2.15 -16.81 15.11
C PHE A 140 -1.29 -17.62 14.12
N ARG A 141 0.02 -17.45 14.09
CA ARG A 141 0.93 -18.21 13.19
C ARG A 141 0.67 -19.73 13.24
N LYS A 142 0.50 -20.29 14.45
CA LYS A 142 0.24 -21.73 14.64
C LYS A 142 -1.08 -22.17 13.99
N LYS A 143 -2.17 -21.44 14.24
CA LYS A 143 -3.49 -21.76 13.68
C LYS A 143 -3.53 -21.62 12.15
N LEU A 144 -2.85 -20.62 11.59
CA LEU A 144 -2.70 -20.47 10.16
C LEU A 144 -1.85 -21.59 9.58
N GLY A 145 -0.75 -21.96 10.25
CA GLY A 145 0.13 -23.06 9.85
C GLY A 145 -0.57 -24.42 9.82
N GLU A 146 -1.54 -24.67 10.70
CA GLU A 146 -2.39 -25.90 10.67
C GLU A 146 -3.18 -26.02 9.36
N ALA A 147 -3.54 -24.90 8.73
CA ALA A 147 -4.15 -24.85 7.41
C ALA A 147 -3.10 -24.77 6.27
N GLY A 148 -1.82 -24.79 6.60
CA GLY A 148 -0.71 -24.59 5.65
C GLY A 148 -0.55 -23.15 5.17
N VAL A 149 -1.25 -22.19 5.76
CA VAL A 149 -1.16 -20.77 5.43
C VAL A 149 0.11 -20.18 6.04
N ILE A 150 0.91 -19.51 5.24
CA ILE A 150 2.05 -18.72 5.69
C ILE A 150 1.64 -17.26 5.77
N PHE A 151 1.79 -16.66 6.95
CA PHE A 151 1.66 -15.23 7.18
C PHE A 151 2.74 -14.79 8.16
N MET A 152 3.68 -14.02 7.66
CA MET A 152 4.85 -13.59 8.42
C MET A 152 5.50 -12.34 7.79
N PRO A 153 6.41 -11.65 8.50
CA PRO A 153 7.21 -10.60 7.90
C PRO A 153 8.04 -11.12 6.71
N ILE A 154 8.18 -10.28 5.67
CA ILE A 154 8.99 -10.68 4.50
C ILE A 154 10.46 -10.90 4.88
N SER A 155 10.96 -10.18 5.88
CA SER A 155 12.31 -10.36 6.42
C SER A 155 12.54 -11.76 7.01
N GLU A 156 11.54 -12.38 7.61
CA GLU A 156 11.59 -13.78 8.06
C GLU A 156 11.41 -14.75 6.89
N ALA A 157 10.45 -14.49 6.00
CA ALA A 157 10.15 -15.34 4.86
C ALA A 157 11.35 -15.55 3.93
N VAL A 158 12.25 -14.57 3.83
CA VAL A 158 13.51 -14.66 3.09
C VAL A 158 14.40 -15.82 3.61
N HIS A 159 14.32 -16.13 4.90
CA HIS A 159 15.08 -17.19 5.56
C HIS A 159 14.32 -18.51 5.61
N GLU A 160 13.04 -18.46 6.00
CA GLU A 160 12.24 -19.67 6.21
C GLU A 160 11.68 -20.26 4.90
N HIS A 161 11.39 -19.39 3.90
CA HIS A 161 10.78 -19.76 2.62
C HIS A 161 11.51 -19.16 1.40
N PRO A 162 12.86 -19.24 1.32
CA PRO A 162 13.65 -18.56 0.30
C PRO A 162 13.23 -18.91 -1.14
N GLU A 163 12.79 -20.14 -1.37
CA GLU A 163 12.39 -20.60 -2.71
C GLU A 163 11.09 -19.92 -3.19
N LEU A 164 10.13 -19.71 -2.27
CA LEU A 164 8.90 -18.99 -2.59
C LEU A 164 9.20 -17.50 -2.84
N VAL A 165 10.00 -16.88 -1.98
CA VAL A 165 10.37 -15.47 -2.14
C VAL A 165 11.11 -15.26 -3.46
N LYS A 166 12.14 -16.05 -3.77
CA LYS A 166 12.87 -15.98 -5.05
C LYS A 166 11.98 -16.19 -6.26
N LYS A 167 11.02 -17.13 -6.17
CA LYS A 167 10.13 -17.46 -7.27
C LYS A 167 9.19 -16.30 -7.62
N TYR A 168 8.71 -15.55 -6.64
CA TYR A 168 7.61 -14.62 -6.85
C TYR A 168 7.98 -13.15 -6.70
N MET A 169 8.90 -12.77 -5.82
CA MET A 169 9.29 -11.38 -5.60
C MET A 169 9.86 -10.74 -6.86
N GLY A 170 9.36 -9.55 -7.20
CA GLY A 170 9.79 -8.82 -8.39
C GLY A 170 9.22 -9.34 -9.72
N THR A 171 8.33 -10.35 -9.69
CA THR A 171 7.71 -10.88 -10.91
C THR A 171 6.55 -10.04 -11.41
N VAL A 172 5.89 -9.31 -10.53
CA VAL A 172 4.75 -8.45 -10.82
C VAL A 172 5.14 -6.98 -10.80
N VAL A 173 5.98 -6.58 -9.87
CA VAL A 173 6.64 -5.27 -9.82
C VAL A 173 8.16 -5.46 -9.91
N PRO A 174 8.74 -5.47 -11.11
CA PRO A 174 10.19 -5.61 -11.28
C PRO A 174 10.97 -4.50 -10.58
N GLN A 175 12.23 -4.79 -10.24
CA GLN A 175 13.16 -3.85 -9.60
C GLN A 175 13.25 -2.47 -10.30
N LYS A 176 13.05 -2.45 -11.62
CA LYS A 176 13.17 -1.27 -12.48
C LYS A 176 11.82 -0.75 -12.98
N ASP A 177 10.72 -1.08 -12.31
CA ASP A 177 9.38 -0.73 -12.79
C ASP A 177 9.18 0.79 -12.88
N ASN A 178 9.52 1.49 -11.81
CA ASN A 178 9.48 2.95 -11.73
C ASN A 178 10.45 3.44 -10.64
N TYR A 179 10.64 4.75 -10.55
CA TYR A 179 11.58 5.40 -9.64
C TYR A 179 11.39 4.97 -8.17
N TYR A 180 10.16 5.03 -7.65
CA TYR A 180 9.88 4.69 -6.24
C TYR A 180 9.86 3.18 -5.98
N ALA A 181 9.51 2.36 -6.97
CA ALA A 181 9.63 0.92 -6.86
C ALA A 181 11.09 0.46 -6.86
N ALA A 182 11.96 1.12 -7.63
CA ALA A 182 13.39 0.88 -7.62
C ALA A 182 14.02 1.30 -6.28
N LEU A 183 13.63 2.48 -5.76
CA LEU A 183 14.02 2.93 -4.42
C LEU A 183 13.59 1.91 -3.35
N ASN A 184 12.31 1.54 -3.32
CA ASN A 184 11.81 0.52 -2.39
C ASN A 184 12.62 -0.77 -2.52
N SER A 185 12.86 -1.24 -3.75
CA SER A 185 13.61 -2.47 -3.99
C SER A 185 15.03 -2.43 -3.41
N ALA A 186 15.66 -1.27 -3.38
CA ALA A 186 16.99 -1.10 -2.78
C ALA A 186 16.97 -1.10 -1.25
N VAL A 187 15.95 -0.48 -0.63
CA VAL A 187 15.98 -0.15 0.81
C VAL A 187 14.79 -0.69 1.62
N PHE A 188 13.89 -1.50 1.06
CA PHE A 188 12.78 -2.02 1.86
C PHE A 188 13.29 -2.75 3.12
N SER A 189 12.61 -2.53 4.22
CA SER A 189 13.02 -3.07 5.51
C SER A 189 12.15 -4.22 5.97
N ASP A 190 10.83 -4.07 5.87
CA ASP A 190 9.89 -5.13 6.19
C ASP A 190 8.60 -5.01 5.36
N GLY A 191 7.60 -5.79 5.68
CA GLY A 191 6.30 -5.91 5.04
C GLY A 191 5.80 -7.34 5.15
N SER A 192 4.68 -7.65 4.53
CA SER A 192 4.04 -8.95 4.71
C SER A 192 4.38 -9.94 3.61
N PHE A 193 4.69 -11.16 4.00
CA PHE A 193 4.70 -12.32 3.14
C PHE A 193 3.51 -13.21 3.45
N VAL A 194 2.68 -13.48 2.42
CA VAL A 194 1.50 -14.34 2.53
C VAL A 194 1.51 -15.38 1.43
N TYR A 195 1.36 -16.65 1.82
CA TYR A 195 1.14 -17.76 0.88
C TYR A 195 -0.05 -18.59 1.33
N ILE A 196 -1.04 -18.73 0.45
CA ILE A 196 -2.23 -19.55 0.68
C ILE A 196 -2.11 -20.79 -0.21
N PRO A 197 -2.04 -22.01 0.36
CA PRO A 197 -1.88 -23.24 -0.40
C PRO A 197 -3.07 -23.54 -1.30
N LYS A 198 -2.86 -24.37 -2.31
CA LYS A 198 -3.87 -24.83 -3.26
C LYS A 198 -5.13 -25.33 -2.56
N GLY A 199 -6.30 -24.80 -2.99
CA GLY A 199 -7.60 -25.18 -2.49
C GLY A 199 -7.95 -24.71 -1.09
N VAL A 200 -7.06 -23.97 -0.42
CA VAL A 200 -7.28 -23.48 0.94
C VAL A 200 -8.01 -22.14 0.93
N ARG A 201 -9.12 -22.08 1.67
CA ARG A 201 -9.72 -20.81 2.06
C ARG A 201 -9.09 -20.37 3.37
N CYS A 202 -8.41 -19.21 3.38
CA CYS A 202 -7.79 -18.70 4.60
C CYS A 202 -8.83 -18.66 5.73
N PRO A 203 -8.54 -19.28 6.90
CA PRO A 203 -9.53 -19.48 7.95
C PRO A 203 -9.91 -18.18 8.69
N MET A 204 -9.18 -17.10 8.46
CA MET A 204 -9.42 -15.79 9.07
C MET A 204 -8.97 -14.67 8.15
N GLU A 205 -9.38 -13.46 8.42
CA GLU A 205 -8.84 -12.29 7.78
C GLU A 205 -7.40 -12.02 8.25
N LEU A 206 -6.55 -11.57 7.33
CA LEU A 206 -5.18 -11.17 7.65
C LEU A 206 -5.11 -9.64 7.66
N SER A 207 -4.34 -9.09 8.57
CA SER A 207 -4.15 -7.63 8.65
C SER A 207 -2.72 -7.29 8.99
N THR A 208 -2.18 -6.26 8.36
CA THR A 208 -0.92 -5.65 8.78
C THR A 208 -1.13 -4.18 9.06
N TYR A 209 -0.54 -3.73 10.14
CA TYR A 209 -0.61 -2.35 10.55
C TYR A 209 0.78 -1.72 10.59
N PHE A 210 0.96 -0.66 9.80
CA PHE A 210 2.22 0.07 9.67
C PHE A 210 2.18 1.38 10.43
N ARG A 211 3.23 1.65 11.21
CA ARG A 211 3.41 2.90 11.91
C ARG A 211 4.81 3.44 11.71
N ILE A 212 4.92 4.66 11.19
CA ILE A 212 6.13 5.46 11.27
C ILE A 212 6.13 6.14 12.64
N ASN A 213 7.25 6.19 13.33
CA ASN A 213 7.37 6.90 14.60
C ASN A 213 8.57 7.85 14.64
N GLU A 214 9.75 7.42 14.17
CA GLU A 214 10.98 8.20 14.22
C GLU A 214 11.00 9.39 13.26
N GLU A 215 11.67 10.48 13.71
CA GLU A 215 11.89 11.68 12.89
C GLU A 215 12.82 11.41 11.71
N LYS A 216 12.60 12.11 10.59
CA LYS A 216 13.44 12.04 9.38
C LYS A 216 13.59 10.62 8.81
N THR A 217 12.81 9.67 9.27
CA THR A 217 12.85 8.29 8.80
C THR A 217 11.78 8.07 7.73
N GLY A 218 12.20 7.51 6.61
CA GLY A 218 11.28 6.97 5.61
C GLY A 218 10.84 5.56 5.98
N GLN A 219 9.65 5.16 5.56
CA GLN A 219 9.19 3.77 5.64
C GLN A 219 9.10 3.15 4.24
N PHE A 220 9.75 2.01 4.09
CA PHE A 220 9.91 1.32 2.81
C PHE A 220 9.44 -0.11 2.97
N GLU A 221 8.15 -0.35 2.78
CA GLU A 221 7.54 -1.67 2.96
C GLU A 221 7.40 -2.42 1.64
N ARG A 222 7.53 -3.75 1.71
CA ARG A 222 7.29 -4.63 0.58
C ARG A 222 6.40 -5.80 0.96
N THR A 223 5.20 -5.85 0.39
CA THR A 223 4.22 -6.90 0.63
C THR A 223 4.10 -7.81 -0.59
N LEU A 224 4.14 -9.13 -0.35
CA LEU A 224 4.01 -10.16 -1.36
C LEU A 224 2.93 -11.17 -0.95
N ILE A 225 1.84 -11.25 -1.71
CA ILE A 225 0.72 -12.17 -1.44
C ILE A 225 0.54 -13.11 -2.62
N ILE A 226 0.61 -14.40 -2.35
CA ILE A 226 0.41 -15.48 -3.31
C ILE A 226 -0.81 -16.30 -2.88
N ALA A 227 -1.84 -16.32 -3.71
CA ALA A 227 -2.97 -17.24 -3.60
C ALA A 227 -2.78 -18.35 -4.64
N ASP A 228 -2.49 -19.57 -4.19
CA ASP A 228 -2.31 -20.72 -5.07
C ASP A 228 -3.66 -21.19 -5.65
N GLU A 229 -3.64 -22.11 -6.57
CA GLU A 229 -4.83 -22.56 -7.33
C GLU A 229 -6.04 -22.88 -6.41
N GLY A 230 -7.20 -22.27 -6.70
CA GLY A 230 -8.43 -22.48 -5.96
C GLY A 230 -8.46 -21.94 -4.52
N SER A 231 -7.46 -21.13 -4.14
CA SER A 231 -7.38 -20.58 -2.79
C SER A 231 -8.05 -19.22 -2.64
N HIS A 232 -8.26 -18.78 -1.40
CA HIS A 232 -8.91 -17.50 -1.11
C HIS A 232 -8.28 -16.83 0.10
N VAL A 233 -8.05 -15.52 0.00
CA VAL A 233 -7.57 -14.68 1.11
C VAL A 233 -8.20 -13.29 1.09
N SER A 234 -8.48 -12.76 2.28
CA SER A 234 -8.78 -11.35 2.54
C SER A 234 -7.67 -10.75 3.39
N TYR A 235 -7.15 -9.61 2.96
CA TYR A 235 -6.05 -8.92 3.61
C TYR A 235 -6.36 -7.42 3.75
N LEU A 236 -6.10 -6.88 4.94
CA LEU A 236 -6.27 -5.47 5.28
C LEU A 236 -4.94 -4.84 5.66
N GLU A 237 -4.62 -3.71 5.05
CA GLU A 237 -3.49 -2.86 5.40
C GLU A 237 -3.98 -1.58 6.08
N GLY A 238 -3.45 -1.27 7.25
CA GLY A 238 -3.69 -0.02 7.97
C GLY A 238 -2.38 0.76 8.17
N CYS A 239 -2.43 2.08 8.06
CA CYS A 239 -1.22 2.91 8.16
C CYS A 239 -1.49 4.20 8.91
N THR A 240 -0.56 4.57 9.83
CA THR A 240 -0.56 5.87 10.52
C THR A 240 0.84 6.40 10.77
N ALA A 241 0.95 7.69 11.06
CA ALA A 241 2.19 8.36 11.48
C ALA A 241 1.90 9.44 12.53
N PRO A 242 2.85 9.84 13.39
CA PRO A 242 2.70 10.95 14.30
C PRO A 242 2.64 12.29 13.57
N MET A 243 2.18 13.33 14.24
CA MET A 243 2.25 14.71 13.75
C MET A 243 3.68 15.21 13.84
N ARG A 244 4.25 15.60 12.70
CA ARG A 244 5.59 16.17 12.57
C ARG A 244 5.55 17.39 11.66
N ASP A 245 6.37 18.39 11.96
CA ASP A 245 6.52 19.62 11.17
C ASP A 245 7.30 19.40 9.86
N GLU A 246 7.91 18.25 9.70
CA GLU A 246 8.67 17.84 8.52
C GLU A 246 7.88 16.87 7.65
N ASN A 247 8.23 16.79 6.38
CA ASN A 247 7.68 15.79 5.47
C ASN A 247 8.48 14.49 5.59
N GLN A 248 7.76 13.38 5.72
CA GLN A 248 8.37 12.05 5.75
C GLN A 248 7.95 11.24 4.53
N LEU A 249 8.88 10.41 4.04
CA LEU A 249 8.68 9.61 2.84
C LEU A 249 8.17 8.21 3.20
N HIS A 250 7.03 7.84 2.62
CA HIS A 250 6.56 6.47 2.57
C HIS A 250 6.60 5.98 1.11
N ALA A 251 7.37 4.94 0.84
CA ALA A 251 7.42 4.34 -0.50
C ALA A 251 7.25 2.82 -0.39
N ALA A 252 6.10 2.32 -0.80
CA ALA A 252 5.74 0.91 -0.68
C ALA A 252 5.60 0.20 -2.02
N VAL A 253 5.82 -1.11 -2.00
CA VAL A 253 5.55 -2.01 -3.12
C VAL A 253 4.68 -3.17 -2.66
N VAL A 254 3.58 -3.43 -3.38
CA VAL A 254 2.70 -4.58 -3.15
C VAL A 254 2.56 -5.40 -4.42
N GLU A 255 2.86 -6.69 -4.30
CA GLU A 255 2.73 -7.66 -5.38
C GLU A 255 1.70 -8.73 -5.02
N LEU A 256 0.65 -8.89 -5.84
CA LEU A 256 -0.36 -9.94 -5.68
C LEU A 256 -0.29 -10.91 -6.85
N ILE A 257 -0.24 -12.21 -6.55
CA ILE A 257 -0.30 -13.28 -7.54
C ILE A 257 -1.50 -14.16 -7.21
N ALA A 258 -2.54 -14.08 -8.05
CA ALA A 258 -3.70 -14.94 -7.97
C ALA A 258 -3.61 -16.01 -9.05
N HIS A 259 -3.28 -17.25 -8.66
CA HIS A 259 -3.24 -18.41 -9.54
C HIS A 259 -4.65 -18.83 -9.99
N ASP A 260 -4.75 -19.85 -10.83
CA ASP A 260 -6.02 -20.28 -11.41
C ASP A 260 -7.10 -20.54 -10.33
N ASP A 261 -8.33 -20.08 -10.59
CA ASP A 261 -9.51 -20.23 -9.71
C ASP A 261 -9.36 -19.60 -8.29
N SER A 262 -8.32 -18.80 -8.04
CA SER A 262 -8.10 -18.18 -6.73
C SER A 262 -8.73 -16.80 -6.59
N GLU A 263 -8.88 -16.33 -5.35
CA GLU A 263 -9.41 -15.00 -5.04
C GLU A 263 -8.54 -14.29 -3.99
N ILE A 264 -8.12 -13.05 -4.31
CA ILE A 264 -7.46 -12.14 -3.37
C ILE A 264 -8.32 -10.89 -3.20
N LYS A 265 -8.73 -10.59 -1.97
CA LYS A 265 -9.27 -9.29 -1.56
C LYS A 265 -8.22 -8.54 -0.80
N TYR A 266 -7.83 -7.38 -1.31
CA TYR A 266 -6.83 -6.52 -0.67
C TYR A 266 -7.44 -5.16 -0.36
N SER A 267 -7.54 -4.85 0.92
CA SER A 267 -8.09 -3.59 1.40
C SER A 267 -7.01 -2.73 2.04
N THR A 268 -7.07 -1.41 1.84
CA THR A 268 -6.21 -0.46 2.54
C THR A 268 -7.02 0.65 3.17
N VAL A 269 -6.65 1.00 4.40
CA VAL A 269 -7.07 2.24 5.06
C VAL A 269 -5.81 3.02 5.40
N GLN A 270 -5.55 4.08 4.65
CA GLN A 270 -4.37 4.92 4.85
C GLN A 270 -4.77 6.22 5.51
N ASN A 271 -4.41 6.32 6.79
CA ASN A 271 -4.68 7.47 7.64
C ASN A 271 -3.36 8.08 8.14
N TRP A 272 -2.47 8.40 7.19
CA TRP A 272 -1.22 9.08 7.45
C TRP A 272 -1.46 10.52 7.92
N TYR A 273 -0.51 11.08 8.65
CA TYR A 273 -0.58 12.50 9.01
C TYR A 273 -0.62 13.39 7.76
N PRO A 274 -1.62 14.26 7.62
CA PRO A 274 -1.83 15.06 6.41
C PRO A 274 -1.03 16.37 6.34
N GLY A 275 -0.29 16.73 7.39
CA GLY A 275 0.22 18.07 7.61
C GLY A 275 -0.75 18.92 8.44
N ASP A 276 -0.28 20.08 8.88
CA ASP A 276 -1.06 21.01 9.69
C ASP A 276 -2.06 21.84 8.85
N SER A 277 -2.76 22.77 9.51
CA SER A 277 -3.75 23.64 8.87
C SER A 277 -3.15 24.62 7.83
N GLU A 278 -1.83 24.79 7.82
CA GLU A 278 -1.09 25.63 6.87
C GLU A 278 -0.44 24.79 5.74
N GLY A 279 -0.53 23.47 5.83
CA GLY A 279 0.03 22.52 4.87
C GLY A 279 1.50 22.20 5.13
N LYS A 280 1.98 22.40 6.38
CA LYS A 280 3.36 22.08 6.78
C LYS A 280 3.42 20.65 7.32
N GLY A 281 4.48 19.94 6.99
CA GLY A 281 4.69 18.54 7.40
C GLY A 281 3.82 17.54 6.64
N GLY A 282 3.65 16.37 7.23
CA GLY A 282 2.83 15.29 6.68
C GLY A 282 3.58 14.31 5.78
N ILE A 283 2.92 13.22 5.47
CA ILE A 283 3.53 12.08 4.76
C ILE A 283 3.42 12.26 3.24
N TYR A 284 4.53 12.02 2.54
CA TYR A 284 4.58 11.79 1.09
C TYR A 284 4.45 10.29 0.83
N ASN A 285 3.27 9.89 0.38
CA ASN A 285 2.84 8.50 0.26
C ASN A 285 2.89 8.05 -1.21
N PHE A 286 3.99 7.41 -1.62
CA PHE A 286 4.24 6.93 -2.97
C PHE A 286 4.19 5.40 -3.02
N VAL A 287 3.13 4.83 -3.61
CA VAL A 287 2.86 3.40 -3.54
C VAL A 287 2.67 2.78 -4.92
N THR A 288 3.40 1.69 -5.17
CA THR A 288 3.24 0.85 -6.35
C THR A 288 2.57 -0.46 -5.95
N LYS A 289 1.32 -0.66 -6.35
CA LYS A 289 0.57 -1.91 -6.12
C LYS A 289 0.22 -2.55 -7.45
N ARG A 290 0.51 -3.85 -7.60
CA ARG A 290 0.17 -4.57 -8.82
C ARG A 290 -0.23 -6.02 -8.55
N ALA A 291 -1.22 -6.49 -9.31
CA ALA A 291 -1.68 -7.86 -9.29
C ALA A 291 -1.56 -8.52 -10.66
N ILE A 292 -1.35 -9.83 -10.65
CA ILE A 292 -1.60 -10.72 -11.80
C ILE A 292 -2.73 -11.68 -11.41
N ALA A 293 -3.77 -11.75 -12.26
CA ALA A 293 -4.86 -12.71 -12.14
C ALA A 293 -4.77 -13.73 -13.29
N HIS A 294 -4.64 -15.00 -12.94
CA HIS A 294 -4.61 -16.12 -13.87
C HIS A 294 -6.03 -16.58 -14.23
N THR A 295 -6.20 -17.76 -14.81
CA THR A 295 -7.50 -18.26 -15.32
C THR A 295 -8.55 -18.34 -14.22
N ASN A 296 -9.74 -17.77 -14.45
CA ASN A 296 -10.86 -17.66 -13.51
C ASN A 296 -10.51 -16.94 -12.18
N ALA A 297 -9.31 -16.45 -12.00
CA ALA A 297 -8.90 -15.80 -10.75
C ALA A 297 -9.55 -14.42 -10.60
N LYS A 298 -9.72 -14.00 -9.35
CA LYS A 298 -10.29 -12.71 -9.00
C LYS A 298 -9.37 -11.93 -8.07
N VAL A 299 -9.12 -10.67 -8.41
CA VAL A 299 -8.44 -9.71 -7.53
C VAL A 299 -9.34 -8.51 -7.30
N SER A 300 -9.59 -8.18 -6.04
CA SER A 300 -10.37 -7.01 -5.64
C SER A 300 -9.51 -6.09 -4.79
N TRP A 301 -9.31 -4.86 -5.27
CA TRP A 301 -8.68 -3.77 -4.53
C TRP A 301 -9.75 -2.89 -3.91
N THR A 302 -9.67 -2.66 -2.60
CA THR A 302 -10.46 -1.64 -1.91
C THR A 302 -9.51 -0.68 -1.23
N GLN A 303 -9.66 0.63 -1.46
CA GLN A 303 -8.80 1.61 -0.81
C GLN A 303 -9.58 2.80 -0.27
N VAL A 304 -9.18 3.22 0.92
CA VAL A 304 -9.66 4.43 1.59
C VAL A 304 -8.44 5.28 1.93
N GLU A 305 -8.36 6.44 1.27
CA GLU A 305 -7.29 7.43 1.46
C GLU A 305 -7.88 8.63 2.20
N THR A 306 -7.51 8.79 3.47
CA THR A 306 -8.02 9.87 4.32
C THR A 306 -6.92 10.74 4.90
N GLY A 307 -5.68 10.38 4.69
CA GLY A 307 -4.50 11.05 5.21
C GLY A 307 -3.49 11.39 4.13
N SER A 308 -2.24 11.63 4.55
CA SER A 308 -1.10 12.08 3.76
C SER A 308 -1.17 13.53 3.27
N ALA A 309 -0.05 14.23 3.28
CA ALA A 309 0.08 15.50 2.58
C ALA A 309 0.00 15.30 1.07
N ILE A 310 0.70 14.28 0.58
CA ILE A 310 0.69 13.85 -0.83
C ILE A 310 0.38 12.36 -0.90
N THR A 311 -0.60 11.99 -1.71
CA THR A 311 -0.85 10.58 -2.08
C THR A 311 -0.62 10.39 -3.57
N TRP A 312 0.26 9.46 -3.92
CA TRP A 312 0.52 9.07 -5.31
C TRP A 312 0.50 7.56 -5.45
N LYS A 313 -0.66 7.02 -5.87
CA LYS A 313 -0.91 5.58 -5.80
C LYS A 313 -1.83 5.06 -6.91
N TYR A 314 -1.35 4.04 -7.64
CA TYR A 314 -2.08 3.42 -8.74
C TYR A 314 -2.08 1.89 -8.64
N PRO A 315 -2.95 1.27 -7.84
CA PRO A 315 -3.14 -0.17 -7.89
C PRO A 315 -3.51 -0.61 -9.30
N SER A 316 -2.91 -1.70 -9.75
CA SER A 316 -3.17 -2.22 -11.08
C SER A 316 -3.44 -3.72 -11.07
N CYS A 317 -4.16 -4.21 -12.08
CA CYS A 317 -4.39 -5.64 -12.25
C CYS A 317 -4.15 -6.05 -13.71
N ILE A 318 -3.29 -7.05 -13.89
CA ILE A 318 -3.06 -7.71 -15.16
C ILE A 318 -3.97 -8.93 -15.22
N LEU A 319 -5.03 -8.86 -16.00
CA LEU A 319 -6.00 -9.93 -16.24
C LEU A 319 -5.43 -10.86 -17.31
N LYS A 320 -4.51 -11.73 -16.87
CA LYS A 320 -3.67 -12.55 -17.75
C LYS A 320 -4.40 -13.80 -18.24
N GLY A 321 -5.12 -14.46 -17.35
CA GLY A 321 -5.84 -15.69 -17.66
C GLY A 321 -7.25 -15.44 -18.19
N ASP A 322 -7.80 -16.41 -18.90
CA ASP A 322 -9.18 -16.36 -19.40
C ASP A 322 -10.17 -16.27 -18.23
N ASN A 323 -11.26 -15.53 -18.38
CA ASN A 323 -12.32 -15.28 -17.39
C ASN A 323 -11.86 -14.58 -16.10
N SER A 324 -10.62 -14.11 -16.02
CA SER A 324 -10.15 -13.42 -14.80
C SER A 324 -10.90 -12.11 -14.55
N VAL A 325 -10.98 -11.72 -13.28
CA VAL A 325 -11.77 -10.57 -12.82
C VAL A 325 -10.87 -9.64 -12.00
N GLY A 326 -10.92 -8.34 -12.33
CA GLY A 326 -10.27 -7.28 -11.56
C GLY A 326 -11.27 -6.25 -11.07
N GLU A 327 -11.25 -5.94 -9.78
CA GLU A 327 -12.12 -4.93 -9.18
C GLU A 327 -11.27 -3.85 -8.51
N PHE A 328 -11.72 -2.61 -8.59
CA PHE A 328 -11.13 -1.49 -7.90
C PHE A 328 -12.21 -0.58 -7.33
N TYR A 329 -12.24 -0.49 -6.02
CA TYR A 329 -13.14 0.38 -5.25
C TYR A 329 -12.29 1.36 -4.46
N SER A 330 -12.51 2.66 -4.63
CA SER A 330 -11.70 3.68 -4.00
C SER A 330 -12.52 4.86 -3.49
N VAL A 331 -12.17 5.31 -2.28
CA VAL A 331 -12.59 6.60 -1.75
C VAL A 331 -11.33 7.39 -1.39
N ALA A 332 -11.18 8.58 -1.96
CA ALA A 332 -10.14 9.52 -1.60
C ALA A 332 -10.77 10.78 -1.01
N LEU A 333 -10.53 11.02 0.27
CA LEU A 333 -10.99 12.19 1.00
C LEU A 333 -9.81 13.11 1.27
N THR A 334 -9.83 14.31 0.71
CA THR A 334 -8.77 15.30 0.89
C THR A 334 -9.33 16.59 1.46
N ASN A 335 -8.58 17.22 2.36
CA ASN A 335 -8.92 18.49 3.00
C ASN A 335 -7.68 19.39 3.10
N ASN A 336 -7.87 20.63 3.57
CA ASN A 336 -6.81 21.62 3.73
C ASN A 336 -5.91 21.74 2.49
N TYR A 337 -4.65 21.33 2.56
CA TYR A 337 -3.67 21.40 1.48
C TYR A 337 -3.28 20.03 0.92
N GLN A 338 -3.99 18.96 1.31
CA GLN A 338 -3.71 17.63 0.82
C GLN A 338 -3.84 17.53 -0.69
N GLU A 339 -2.94 16.80 -1.31
CA GLU A 339 -2.98 16.51 -2.74
C GLU A 339 -2.96 15.00 -2.97
N ALA A 340 -3.92 14.48 -3.72
CA ALA A 340 -3.99 13.08 -4.08
C ALA A 340 -4.05 12.92 -5.61
N ASP A 341 -3.11 12.18 -6.17
CA ASP A 341 -3.19 11.68 -7.54
C ASP A 341 -3.25 10.14 -7.48
N THR A 342 -4.48 9.63 -7.53
CA THR A 342 -4.77 8.21 -7.40
C THR A 342 -5.37 7.65 -8.67
N GLY A 343 -5.51 6.33 -8.73
CA GLY A 343 -6.15 5.71 -9.87
C GLY A 343 -5.90 4.22 -9.98
N THR A 344 -6.19 3.67 -11.14
CA THR A 344 -5.97 2.25 -11.38
C THR A 344 -5.64 1.95 -12.85
N LYS A 345 -5.03 0.78 -13.07
CA LYS A 345 -4.79 0.24 -14.41
C LYS A 345 -5.35 -1.17 -14.49
N MET A 346 -6.27 -1.40 -15.43
CA MET A 346 -6.80 -2.74 -15.73
C MET A 346 -6.33 -3.17 -17.11
N ILE A 347 -5.47 -4.19 -17.16
CA ILE A 347 -4.84 -4.68 -18.39
C ILE A 347 -5.42 -6.04 -18.72
N HIS A 348 -6.29 -6.09 -19.72
CA HIS A 348 -6.95 -7.31 -20.18
C HIS A 348 -6.10 -8.01 -21.24
N LEU A 349 -5.65 -9.23 -20.96
CA LEU A 349 -4.88 -10.08 -21.88
C LEU A 349 -5.63 -11.36 -22.24
N GLY A 350 -6.30 -11.99 -21.27
CA GLY A 350 -7.11 -13.19 -21.44
C GLY A 350 -8.49 -12.91 -22.06
N LYS A 351 -9.17 -13.96 -22.51
CA LYS A 351 -10.53 -13.90 -23.08
C LYS A 351 -11.57 -13.77 -21.93
N ASN A 352 -12.70 -13.10 -22.24
CA ASN A 352 -13.85 -12.96 -21.35
C ASN A 352 -13.51 -12.33 -19.98
N THR A 353 -12.39 -11.63 -19.90
CA THR A 353 -11.96 -10.95 -18.66
C THR A 353 -12.89 -9.80 -18.33
N LYS A 354 -13.04 -9.51 -17.02
CA LYS A 354 -13.93 -8.45 -16.54
C LYS A 354 -13.17 -7.52 -15.62
N SER A 355 -13.46 -6.22 -15.72
CA SER A 355 -13.02 -5.26 -14.71
C SER A 355 -14.14 -4.32 -14.29
N THR A 356 -14.11 -3.94 -13.01
CA THR A 356 -15.02 -2.95 -12.42
C THR A 356 -14.18 -1.91 -11.70
N ILE A 357 -14.43 -0.65 -12.00
CA ILE A 357 -13.74 0.48 -11.39
C ILE A 357 -14.80 1.42 -10.83
N ILE A 358 -14.83 1.62 -9.51
CA ILE A 358 -15.71 2.58 -8.85
C ILE A 358 -14.87 3.46 -7.94
N THR A 359 -14.80 4.75 -8.23
CA THR A 359 -14.01 5.68 -7.46
C THR A 359 -14.84 6.88 -7.00
N LYS A 360 -14.57 7.33 -5.79
CA LYS A 360 -15.21 8.50 -5.16
C LYS A 360 -14.10 9.43 -4.71
N GLY A 361 -14.08 10.65 -5.25
CA GLY A 361 -13.18 11.70 -4.82
C GLY A 361 -13.94 12.77 -4.04
N ILE A 362 -13.50 13.10 -2.84
CA ILE A 362 -14.08 14.19 -2.02
C ILE A 362 -12.96 15.17 -1.72
N SER A 363 -13.14 16.42 -2.11
CA SER A 363 -12.17 17.50 -1.89
C SER A 363 -12.81 18.64 -1.11
N ALA A 364 -12.11 19.11 -0.07
CA ALA A 364 -12.52 20.24 0.75
C ALA A 364 -11.35 21.21 0.95
N GLY A 365 -11.62 22.40 1.50
CA GLY A 365 -10.60 23.39 1.81
C GLY A 365 -9.86 23.88 0.57
N LYS A 366 -8.56 23.68 0.49
CA LYS A 366 -7.67 23.99 -0.65
C LYS A 366 -7.11 22.74 -1.32
N SER A 367 -7.62 21.57 -0.96
CA SER A 367 -7.09 20.29 -1.43
C SER A 367 -7.33 20.05 -2.91
N GLN A 368 -6.49 19.19 -3.48
CA GLN A 368 -6.58 18.78 -4.88
C GLN A 368 -6.64 17.25 -4.96
N ASN A 369 -7.64 16.73 -5.65
CA ASN A 369 -7.80 15.30 -5.88
C ASN A 369 -7.77 15.03 -7.39
N SER A 370 -6.95 14.10 -7.81
CA SER A 370 -6.84 13.66 -9.20
C SER A 370 -7.04 12.16 -9.29
N TYR A 371 -7.82 11.73 -10.26
CA TYR A 371 -7.96 10.33 -10.59
C TYR A 371 -7.44 10.05 -12.00
N ARG A 372 -6.60 8.99 -12.14
CA ARG A 372 -6.13 8.49 -13.45
C ARG A 372 -6.53 7.04 -13.63
N GLY A 373 -7.34 6.78 -14.66
CA GLY A 373 -7.75 5.44 -15.04
C GLY A 373 -7.14 5.03 -16.37
N LEU A 374 -6.62 3.80 -16.44
CA LEU A 374 -6.23 3.15 -17.68
C LEU A 374 -6.91 1.80 -17.79
N VAL A 375 -7.69 1.61 -18.84
CA VAL A 375 -8.19 0.29 -19.24
C VAL A 375 -7.57 -0.06 -20.59
N LYS A 376 -6.77 -1.12 -20.64
CA LYS A 376 -6.12 -1.59 -21.85
C LYS A 376 -6.62 -2.97 -22.21
N MET A 377 -7.15 -3.11 -23.44
CA MET A 377 -7.56 -4.39 -24.01
C MET A 377 -6.47 -4.86 -24.98
N GLY A 378 -5.81 -5.96 -24.66
CA GLY A 378 -4.84 -6.59 -25.53
C GLY A 378 -5.50 -7.28 -26.73
N PRO A 379 -4.75 -7.60 -27.79
CA PRO A 379 -5.29 -8.27 -28.98
C PRO A 379 -5.97 -9.63 -28.69
N GLY A 380 -5.54 -10.31 -27.61
CA GLY A 380 -6.10 -11.60 -27.17
C GLY A 380 -7.37 -11.50 -26.33
N ALA A 381 -7.72 -10.31 -25.83
CA ALA A 381 -8.80 -10.08 -24.85
C ALA A 381 -10.21 -10.09 -25.48
N LYS A 382 -10.52 -11.12 -26.26
CA LYS A 382 -11.86 -11.28 -26.88
C LYS A 382 -12.91 -11.45 -25.80
N GLY A 383 -14.04 -10.73 -25.91
CA GLY A 383 -15.15 -10.79 -24.93
C GLY A 383 -14.86 -10.08 -23.62
N ALA A 384 -13.73 -9.36 -23.50
CA ALA A 384 -13.43 -8.58 -22.31
C ALA A 384 -14.43 -7.44 -22.11
N ARG A 385 -14.72 -7.11 -20.84
CA ARG A 385 -15.67 -6.07 -20.43
C ARG A 385 -15.10 -5.23 -19.33
N ASN A 386 -15.38 -3.93 -19.38
CA ASN A 386 -15.05 -2.99 -18.30
C ASN A 386 -16.29 -2.17 -17.93
N TYR A 387 -16.42 -1.88 -16.63
CA TYR A 387 -17.31 -0.86 -16.12
C TYR A 387 -16.49 0.12 -15.30
N THR A 388 -16.65 1.41 -15.57
CA THR A 388 -15.95 2.48 -14.82
C THR A 388 -16.95 3.56 -14.40
N GLN A 389 -16.94 3.88 -13.11
CA GLN A 389 -17.68 4.99 -12.53
C GLN A 389 -16.74 5.82 -11.66
N CYS A 390 -16.69 7.13 -11.92
CA CYS A 390 -15.86 8.07 -11.17
C CYS A 390 -16.75 9.26 -10.77
N ASP A 391 -16.98 9.41 -9.47
CA ASP A 391 -17.75 10.53 -8.92
C ASP A 391 -16.85 11.44 -8.11
N SER A 392 -17.09 12.75 -8.18
CA SER A 392 -16.36 13.75 -7.43
C SER A 392 -17.31 14.70 -6.70
N LEU A 393 -17.02 14.94 -5.42
CA LEU A 393 -17.69 15.92 -4.58
C LEU A 393 -16.71 17.02 -4.19
N LEU A 394 -17.04 18.27 -4.51
CA LEU A 394 -16.26 19.45 -4.13
C LEU A 394 -17.00 20.22 -3.04
N ILE A 395 -16.32 20.47 -1.92
CA ILE A 395 -16.86 21.19 -0.77
C ILE A 395 -16.07 22.49 -0.61
N GLY A 396 -16.62 23.59 -1.15
CA GLY A 396 -16.00 24.91 -1.19
C GLY A 396 -15.46 25.28 -2.56
N ASP A 397 -14.88 26.49 -2.65
CA ASP A 397 -14.51 27.13 -3.92
C ASP A 397 -13.01 27.02 -4.26
N LYS A 398 -12.17 26.59 -3.29
CA LYS A 398 -10.71 26.56 -3.43
C LYS A 398 -10.16 25.15 -3.67
N CYS A 399 -10.98 24.11 -3.51
CA CYS A 399 -10.59 22.74 -3.79
C CYS A 399 -10.83 22.34 -5.25
N GLY A 400 -10.13 21.32 -5.72
CA GLY A 400 -10.25 20.82 -7.08
C GLY A 400 -10.32 19.30 -7.18
N CYS A 401 -10.88 18.84 -8.29
CA CYS A 401 -10.80 17.44 -8.68
C CYS A 401 -10.57 17.32 -10.19
N TYR A 402 -9.60 16.53 -10.58
CA TYR A 402 -9.26 16.26 -11.97
C TYR A 402 -9.51 14.79 -12.30
N LEU A 403 -10.13 14.54 -13.44
CA LEU A 403 -10.38 13.20 -13.94
C LEU A 403 -9.63 12.99 -15.25
N TYR A 404 -8.75 11.98 -15.28
CA TYR A 404 -8.03 11.56 -16.46
C TYR A 404 -8.33 10.09 -16.74
N THR A 405 -9.00 9.82 -17.85
CA THR A 405 -9.22 8.45 -18.32
C THR A 405 -8.57 8.29 -19.68
N SER A 406 -7.82 7.22 -19.89
CA SER A 406 -7.33 6.82 -21.19
C SER A 406 -7.76 5.40 -21.48
N ASP A 407 -8.44 5.24 -22.63
CA ASP A 407 -8.79 3.94 -23.18
C ASP A 407 -7.89 3.66 -24.38
N ALA A 408 -7.01 2.69 -24.22
CA ALA A 408 -6.22 2.16 -25.33
C ALA A 408 -6.87 0.85 -25.80
N ALA A 409 -7.87 0.98 -26.67
CA ALA A 409 -8.39 -0.15 -27.46
C ALA A 409 -7.72 -0.16 -28.82
N ASP A 410 -7.22 -1.31 -29.26
CA ASP A 410 -6.87 -1.52 -30.65
C ASP A 410 -8.13 -1.36 -31.52
N LYS A 411 -8.08 -0.51 -32.56
CA LYS A 411 -9.22 0.09 -33.27
C LYS A 411 -10.10 -0.87 -34.08
N LYS A 412 -10.35 -2.09 -33.66
CA LYS A 412 -11.34 -2.97 -34.34
C LYS A 412 -12.31 -3.61 -33.33
N GLY A 413 -13.47 -2.99 -33.19
CA GLY A 413 -14.70 -3.68 -32.71
C GLY A 413 -15.24 -3.30 -31.34
N TRP A 414 -15.10 -2.07 -30.86
CA TRP A 414 -15.64 -1.67 -29.55
C TRP A 414 -16.84 -0.75 -29.60
N ARG A 415 -17.84 -1.06 -28.79
CA ARG A 415 -18.97 -0.15 -28.48
C ARG A 415 -18.91 0.20 -27.00
N GLY A 416 -18.79 1.50 -26.73
CA GLY A 416 -19.30 2.21 -25.57
C GLY A 416 -18.60 2.00 -24.23
N ILE A 417 -17.89 3.03 -23.78
CA ILE A 417 -17.63 3.31 -22.36
C ILE A 417 -18.56 4.43 -21.95
N GLU A 418 -19.34 4.18 -20.90
CA GLU A 418 -20.17 5.19 -20.30
C GLU A 418 -19.36 5.86 -19.17
N VAL A 419 -18.95 7.12 -19.39
CA VAL A 419 -18.32 7.96 -18.35
C VAL A 419 -19.43 8.85 -17.79
N THR A 420 -19.86 8.60 -16.57
CA THR A 420 -20.84 9.47 -15.91
C THR A 420 -20.18 10.69 -15.28
N ASP A 421 -20.75 11.83 -15.57
CA ASP A 421 -20.20 13.18 -15.35
C ASP A 421 -20.23 13.67 -13.89
N LYS A 422 -19.40 14.71 -13.65
CA LYS A 422 -19.18 15.46 -12.41
C LYS A 422 -20.48 16.06 -11.84
N LYS A 423 -20.78 15.83 -10.56
CA LYS A 423 -21.73 16.67 -9.83
C LYS A 423 -20.99 17.73 -9.01
N LYS A 424 -21.11 18.99 -9.41
CA LYS A 424 -20.70 20.14 -8.62
C LYS A 424 -21.87 20.55 -7.74
N ILE A 425 -21.73 20.47 -6.42
CA ILE A 425 -22.69 21.07 -5.50
C ILE A 425 -22.15 22.46 -5.12
N GLN A 426 -22.74 23.49 -5.67
CA GLN A 426 -22.55 24.85 -5.18
C GLN A 426 -23.49 25.09 -3.98
N LYS A 427 -22.95 25.67 -2.90
CA LYS A 427 -23.77 26.27 -1.81
C LYS A 427 -24.35 27.59 -2.24
#